data_5a89fcc8c637f0ca7f7b9734b44a2082
#
_entry.id   5a89fcc8c637f0ca7f7b9734b44a2082
#
_cell.length_a   1.000
_cell.length_b   1.000
_cell.length_c   1.000
_cell.angle_alpha   90.00
_cell.angle_beta   90.00
_cell.angle_gamma   90.00
#
_symmetry.space_group_name_H-M   'P 1'
#
loop_
_entity.id
_entity.type
_entity.pdbx_description
1 polymer ?
#
loop_
_entity_poly.entity_id
_entity_poly.type
_entity_poly.pdbx_seq_one_letter_code
_entity_poly.pdbx_strand_id
1 'polypeptide(L)'
;MKKLTRCTQSFVLTVGLLLSLLGSNAAIAAVDESEALSDANHLVQSQTKMVLHDEWNTLLNRHVKPINSGHSSAIDYAAIQQDRAILTRYLNQLSQITQAEFDAWDKESQLAFLINAYNAWTVELILTKYPDIDSIKELGGLFSSPWDKSFIPLLGKTRSLNDIEHTLIRGSDRYNDPRIHFAVNCASIGCPALREEAYTGAKLELQLTEQTERFLADNSRNYAKGDSLYLSSIFKWYSDDFTKGFRNTHSIEAFLLLYSNSDKGVLTLTPAQRQAAEKQQLDIEFLDYDWSLNVAG
;
A
#
# COMPACT_ATOMS: atom_id res chain seq x y z
N MET A 1 29.67 55.09 -30.17
CA MET A 1 29.01 54.32 -31.22
C MET A 1 29.81 53.06 -31.47
N LYS A 2 29.59 51.99 -30.78
CA LYS A 2 30.14 50.63 -31.05
C LYS A 2 29.04 49.62 -30.80
N LYS A 3 28.62 48.92 -31.86
CA LYS A 3 27.70 47.80 -31.84
C LYS A 3 28.40 46.60 -31.18
N LEU A 4 27.81 45.99 -30.15
CA LEU A 4 28.18 44.65 -29.67
C LEU A 4 27.21 43.63 -30.26
N THR A 5 27.78 42.77 -31.09
CA THR A 5 27.12 41.59 -31.66
C THR A 5 27.23 40.44 -30.65
N ARG A 6 26.13 39.85 -30.26
CA ARG A 6 26.11 38.61 -29.46
C ARG A 6 26.34 37.42 -30.39
N CYS A 7 27.35 36.63 -30.07
CA CYS A 7 27.67 35.36 -30.72
C CYS A 7 27.02 34.22 -29.90
N THR A 8 26.08 33.52 -30.50
CA THR A 8 25.55 32.27 -29.98
C THR A 8 26.39 31.12 -30.52
N GLN A 9 27.12 30.44 -29.64
CA GLN A 9 27.83 29.21 -30.03
C GLN A 9 26.95 27.99 -29.80
N SER A 10 26.55 27.34 -30.89
CA SER A 10 26.04 25.97 -30.92
C SER A 10 27.20 25.00 -30.81
N PHE A 11 27.17 24.13 -29.80
CA PHE A 11 28.09 23.00 -29.71
C PHE A 11 27.47 21.81 -30.46
N VAL A 12 27.97 21.53 -31.65
CA VAL A 12 27.76 20.30 -32.37
C VAL A 12 28.93 19.37 -32.11
N LEU A 13 28.73 18.29 -31.37
CA LEU A 13 29.77 17.28 -31.20
C LEU A 13 29.76 16.35 -32.42
N THR A 14 30.75 16.51 -33.28
CA THR A 14 31.05 15.59 -34.39
C THR A 14 31.98 14.49 -33.88
N VAL A 15 31.52 13.25 -33.78
CA VAL A 15 32.37 12.07 -33.55
C VAL A 15 32.94 11.63 -34.89
N GLY A 16 34.23 11.95 -35.12
CA GLY A 16 34.97 11.51 -36.31
C GLY A 16 35.42 10.05 -36.20
N LEU A 17 35.14 9.31 -37.26
CA LEU A 17 35.55 7.94 -37.48
C LEU A 17 37.03 7.90 -37.88
N LEU A 18 37.91 7.29 -37.10
CA LEU A 18 39.28 6.91 -37.55
C LEU A 18 39.32 5.36 -37.67
N LEU A 19 39.33 4.87 -38.91
CA LEU A 19 39.74 3.50 -39.22
C LEU A 19 41.28 3.46 -39.22
N SER A 20 41.88 2.58 -38.42
CA SER A 20 43.21 2.03 -38.67
C SER A 20 43.17 0.52 -38.38
N LEU A 21 43.41 -0.23 -39.47
CA LEU A 21 43.62 -1.69 -39.49
C LEU A 21 44.96 -2.02 -38.79
N LEU A 22 44.91 -2.87 -37.78
CA LEU A 22 45.95 -3.84 -37.46
C LEU A 22 45.34 -4.98 -36.65
N GLY A 23 45.51 -6.19 -37.15
CA GLY A 23 44.90 -7.37 -36.61
C GLY A 23 45.49 -7.83 -35.29
N SER A 24 44.64 -8.18 -34.38
CA SER A 24 44.85 -9.16 -33.32
C SER A 24 43.46 -9.60 -32.82
N ASN A 25 43.24 -10.91 -32.81
CA ASN A 25 42.03 -11.54 -32.30
C ASN A 25 41.81 -11.22 -30.82
N ALA A 26 41.11 -10.13 -30.55
CA ALA A 26 40.45 -9.90 -29.27
C ALA A 26 38.94 -10.07 -29.53
N ALA A 27 38.33 -11.08 -28.95
CA ALA A 27 36.89 -11.21 -28.89
C ALA A 27 36.36 -9.98 -28.08
N ILE A 28 35.96 -8.95 -28.83
CA ILE A 28 35.17 -7.86 -28.25
C ILE A 28 33.81 -8.49 -27.96
N ALA A 29 33.53 -8.74 -26.68
CA ALA A 29 32.18 -9.04 -26.25
C ALA A 29 31.31 -7.84 -26.67
N ALA A 30 30.48 -8.03 -27.67
CA ALA A 30 29.42 -7.09 -27.99
C ALA A 30 28.51 -7.02 -26.76
N VAL A 31 28.64 -5.96 -25.99
CA VAL A 31 27.64 -5.61 -24.97
C VAL A 31 26.37 -5.43 -25.79
N ASP A 32 25.38 -6.27 -25.53
CA ASP A 32 24.12 -6.24 -26.27
C ASP A 32 23.44 -4.90 -25.96
N GLU A 33 23.36 -4.02 -26.95
CA GLU A 33 22.67 -2.73 -26.83
C GLU A 33 21.20 -2.92 -26.34
N SER A 34 20.62 -4.11 -26.57
CA SER A 34 19.29 -4.46 -26.10
C SER A 34 19.23 -4.61 -24.58
N GLU A 35 20.29 -5.16 -23.97
CA GLU A 35 20.40 -5.34 -22.51
C GLU A 35 20.60 -3.99 -21.81
N ALA A 36 21.44 -3.13 -22.35
CA ALA A 36 21.66 -1.78 -21.83
C ALA A 36 20.42 -0.88 -21.96
N LEU A 37 19.66 -1.00 -23.05
CA LEU A 37 18.39 -0.31 -23.24
C LEU A 37 17.29 -0.86 -22.30
N SER A 38 17.29 -2.17 -22.04
CA SER A 38 16.39 -2.81 -21.08
C SER A 38 16.66 -2.29 -19.67
N ASP A 39 17.91 -2.25 -19.26
CA ASP A 39 18.32 -1.78 -17.94
C ASP A 39 18.03 -0.27 -17.75
N ALA A 40 18.28 0.54 -18.76
CA ALA A 40 17.95 1.97 -18.74
C ALA A 40 16.43 2.20 -18.63
N ASN A 41 15.63 1.44 -19.39
CA ASN A 41 14.16 1.48 -19.28
C ASN A 41 13.67 1.02 -17.91
N HIS A 42 14.27 -0.01 -17.36
CA HIS A 42 13.95 -0.51 -16.00
C HIS A 42 14.26 0.53 -14.93
N LEU A 43 15.39 1.24 -15.03
CA LEU A 43 15.76 2.33 -14.12
C LEU A 43 14.82 3.53 -14.24
N VAL A 44 14.47 3.94 -15.46
CA VAL A 44 13.51 5.03 -15.69
C VAL A 44 12.13 4.68 -15.15
N GLN A 45 11.64 3.47 -15.41
CA GLN A 45 10.37 3.00 -14.86
C GLN A 45 10.38 2.91 -13.34
N SER A 46 11.47 2.45 -12.74
CA SER A 46 11.65 2.39 -11.29
C SER A 46 11.63 3.79 -10.65
N GLN A 47 12.31 4.76 -11.25
CA GLN A 47 12.28 6.16 -10.80
C GLN A 47 10.90 6.79 -10.95
N THR A 48 10.20 6.56 -12.05
CA THR A 48 8.84 7.08 -12.27
C THR A 48 7.87 6.52 -11.23
N LYS A 49 7.97 5.25 -10.88
CA LYS A 49 7.13 4.61 -9.85
C LYS A 49 7.42 5.16 -8.44
N MET A 50 8.67 5.50 -8.13
CA MET A 50 9.05 6.08 -6.83
C MET A 50 8.51 7.51 -6.69
N VAL A 51 8.59 8.31 -7.75
CA VAL A 51 8.09 9.69 -7.79
C VAL A 51 6.56 9.74 -7.76
N LEU A 52 5.87 8.71 -8.29
CA LEU A 52 4.41 8.67 -8.36
C LEU A 52 3.75 8.85 -6.99
N HIS A 53 4.32 8.33 -5.91
CA HIS A 53 3.71 8.37 -4.59
C HIS A 53 4.23 9.47 -3.66
N ASP A 54 5.10 10.37 -4.12
CA ASP A 54 5.75 11.40 -3.28
C ASP A 54 4.76 12.39 -2.66
N GLU A 55 3.73 12.80 -3.40
CA GLU A 55 2.70 13.71 -2.88
C GLU A 55 1.85 13.03 -1.81
N TRP A 56 1.48 11.75 -2.03
CA TRP A 56 0.77 10.96 -1.04
C TRP A 56 1.63 10.72 0.21
N ASN A 57 2.88 10.35 0.03
CA ASN A 57 3.85 10.20 1.11
C ASN A 57 4.00 11.49 1.93
N THR A 58 4.00 12.64 1.27
CA THR A 58 4.04 13.95 1.94
C THR A 58 2.81 14.17 2.83
N LEU A 59 1.61 13.87 2.32
CA LEU A 59 0.38 14.00 3.10
C LEU A 59 0.34 13.03 4.29
N LEU A 60 0.72 11.78 4.08
CA LEU A 60 0.78 10.78 5.14
C LEU A 60 1.72 11.19 6.27
N ASN A 61 2.94 11.60 5.95
CA ASN A 61 3.92 12.04 6.94
C ASN A 61 3.46 13.25 7.75
N ARG A 62 2.71 14.17 7.15
CA ARG A 62 2.23 15.39 7.82
C ARG A 62 1.01 15.15 8.70
N HIS A 63 0.06 14.36 8.21
CA HIS A 63 -1.31 14.37 8.71
C HIS A 63 -1.76 13.05 9.33
N VAL A 64 -1.00 11.97 9.21
CA VAL A 64 -1.26 10.72 9.93
C VAL A 64 -0.50 10.77 11.25
N LYS A 65 -1.21 10.56 12.35
CA LYS A 65 -0.67 10.61 13.71
C LYS A 65 -0.71 9.21 14.32
N PRO A 66 0.44 8.63 14.69
CA PRO A 66 0.44 7.39 15.46
C PRO A 66 -0.21 7.62 16.83
N ILE A 67 -1.09 6.71 17.21
CA ILE A 67 -1.78 6.67 18.51
C ILE A 67 -1.64 5.27 19.12
N ASN A 68 -2.12 5.09 20.35
CA ASN A 68 -2.07 3.79 21.02
C ASN A 68 -0.66 3.17 21.00
N SER A 69 0.33 3.92 21.50
CA SER A 69 1.75 3.51 21.49
C SER A 69 2.30 3.14 20.09
N GLY A 70 1.71 3.72 19.04
CA GLY A 70 2.10 3.47 17.65
C GLY A 70 1.35 2.33 16.97
N HIS A 71 0.49 1.59 17.66
CA HIS A 71 -0.22 0.44 17.09
C HIS A 71 -1.40 0.83 16.19
N SER A 72 -1.97 2.02 16.41
CA SER A 72 -3.05 2.58 15.59
C SER A 72 -2.65 3.93 15.02
N SER A 73 -3.50 4.52 14.18
CA SER A 73 -3.32 5.88 13.68
C SER A 73 -4.63 6.66 13.69
N ALA A 74 -4.52 7.97 13.88
CA ALA A 74 -5.57 8.94 13.65
C ALA A 74 -5.17 9.88 12.50
N ILE A 75 -6.15 10.44 11.80
CA ILE A 75 -5.93 11.25 10.60
C ILE A 75 -6.42 12.67 10.87
N ASP A 76 -5.56 13.66 10.62
CA ASP A 76 -5.92 15.08 10.66
C ASP A 76 -6.61 15.47 9.34
N TYR A 77 -7.90 15.12 9.21
CA TYR A 77 -8.69 15.43 8.03
C TYR A 77 -8.84 16.93 7.78
N ALA A 78 -8.88 17.75 8.86
CA ALA A 78 -8.95 19.20 8.74
C ALA A 78 -7.69 19.77 8.08
N ALA A 79 -6.51 19.28 8.46
CA ALA A 79 -5.26 19.69 7.84
C ALA A 79 -5.11 19.15 6.40
N ILE A 80 -5.54 17.91 6.11
CA ILE A 80 -5.57 17.40 4.74
C ILE A 80 -6.51 18.24 3.86
N GLN A 81 -7.63 18.73 4.42
CA GLN A 81 -8.54 19.62 3.69
C GLN A 81 -7.88 20.95 3.30
N GLN A 82 -6.96 21.47 4.13
CA GLN A 82 -6.14 22.64 3.79
C GLN A 82 -5.10 22.33 2.70
N ASP A 83 -4.53 21.13 2.74
CA ASP A 83 -3.56 20.60 1.75
C ASP A 83 -4.26 19.88 0.58
N ARG A 84 -5.57 20.03 0.38
CA ARG A 84 -6.38 19.30 -0.61
C ARG A 84 -5.83 19.39 -2.04
N ALA A 85 -5.17 20.49 -2.38
CA ALA A 85 -4.54 20.62 -3.68
C ALA A 85 -3.46 19.55 -3.93
N ILE A 86 -2.72 19.11 -2.89
CA ILE A 86 -1.72 18.05 -2.99
C ILE A 86 -2.44 16.71 -3.22
N LEU A 87 -3.49 16.41 -2.45
CA LEU A 87 -4.30 15.19 -2.63
C LEU A 87 -4.89 15.14 -4.05
N THR A 88 -5.50 16.23 -4.51
CA THR A 88 -6.10 16.29 -5.86
C THR A 88 -5.08 16.02 -6.96
N ARG A 89 -3.86 16.58 -6.87
CA ARG A 89 -2.79 16.27 -7.84
C ARG A 89 -2.42 14.80 -7.82
N TYR A 90 -2.24 14.22 -6.64
CA TYR A 90 -1.95 12.80 -6.51
C TYR A 90 -3.04 11.90 -7.10
N LEU A 91 -4.31 12.17 -6.78
CA LEU A 91 -5.43 11.42 -7.34
C LEU A 91 -5.52 11.54 -8.87
N ASN A 92 -5.21 12.72 -9.40
CA ASN A 92 -5.10 12.91 -10.85
C ASN A 92 -3.95 12.12 -11.45
N GLN A 93 -2.78 12.05 -10.81
CA GLN A 93 -1.66 11.22 -11.26
C GLN A 93 -2.05 9.74 -11.31
N LEU A 94 -2.73 9.22 -10.26
CA LEU A 94 -3.25 7.84 -10.26
C LEU A 94 -4.20 7.58 -11.43
N SER A 95 -5.06 8.55 -11.76
CA SER A 95 -6.06 8.43 -12.83
C SER A 95 -5.46 8.40 -14.24
N GLN A 96 -4.24 8.92 -14.41
CA GLN A 96 -3.54 8.94 -15.70
C GLN A 96 -2.84 7.61 -16.00
N ILE A 97 -2.60 6.76 -14.99
CA ILE A 97 -1.99 5.45 -15.21
C ILE A 97 -2.94 4.57 -16.00
N THR A 98 -2.50 4.17 -17.19
CA THR A 98 -3.26 3.28 -18.06
C THR A 98 -3.17 1.82 -17.59
N GLN A 99 -4.12 0.98 -18.02
CA GLN A 99 -4.06 -0.45 -17.74
C GLN A 99 -2.75 -1.08 -18.29
N ALA A 100 -2.32 -0.67 -19.50
CA ALA A 100 -1.12 -1.20 -20.14
C ALA A 100 0.17 -0.85 -19.35
N GLU A 101 0.26 0.39 -18.84
CA GLU A 101 1.38 0.80 -17.98
C GLU A 101 1.39 0.01 -16.68
N PHE A 102 0.24 -0.13 -16.02
CA PHE A 102 0.09 -0.91 -14.81
C PHE A 102 0.48 -2.38 -15.02
N ASP A 103 0.03 -3.00 -16.10
CA ASP A 103 0.32 -4.40 -16.42
C ASP A 103 1.81 -4.67 -16.68
N ALA A 104 2.55 -3.64 -17.13
CA ALA A 104 3.99 -3.71 -17.36
C ALA A 104 4.83 -3.64 -16.07
N TRP A 105 4.22 -3.35 -14.93
CA TRP A 105 4.93 -3.27 -13.65
C TRP A 105 5.12 -4.65 -13.02
N ASP A 106 6.15 -4.74 -12.14
CA ASP A 106 6.30 -5.88 -11.26
C ASP A 106 5.11 -6.00 -10.28
N LYS A 107 4.89 -7.19 -9.77
CA LYS A 107 3.77 -7.54 -8.88
C LYS A 107 3.73 -6.66 -7.63
N GLU A 108 4.87 -6.39 -7.05
CA GLU A 108 5.03 -5.60 -5.83
C GLU A 108 4.66 -4.14 -6.07
N SER A 109 5.09 -3.55 -7.19
CA SER A 109 4.72 -2.19 -7.58
C SER A 109 3.23 -2.06 -7.89
N GLN A 110 2.63 -3.06 -8.52
CA GLN A 110 1.19 -3.11 -8.79
C GLN A 110 0.39 -3.14 -7.48
N LEU A 111 0.77 -3.99 -6.52
CA LEU A 111 0.05 -4.09 -5.25
C LEU A 111 0.23 -2.83 -4.41
N ALA A 112 1.43 -2.25 -4.35
CA ALA A 112 1.68 -0.98 -3.67
C ALA A 112 0.81 0.14 -4.24
N PHE A 113 0.70 0.25 -5.57
CA PHE A 113 -0.17 1.20 -6.25
C PHE A 113 -1.63 1.04 -5.86
N LEU A 114 -2.15 -0.18 -5.86
CA LEU A 114 -3.55 -0.45 -5.52
C LEU A 114 -3.86 -0.12 -4.06
N ILE A 115 -2.96 -0.46 -3.12
CA ILE A 115 -3.09 -0.11 -1.70
C ILE A 115 -3.11 1.41 -1.51
N ASN A 116 -2.17 2.13 -2.12
CA ASN A 116 -2.12 3.59 -2.04
C ASN A 116 -3.35 4.23 -2.67
N ALA A 117 -3.81 3.72 -3.81
CA ALA A 117 -5.02 4.21 -4.47
C ALA A 117 -6.25 4.04 -3.56
N TYR A 118 -6.45 2.84 -2.99
CA TYR A 118 -7.54 2.59 -2.04
C TYR A 118 -7.51 3.60 -0.89
N ASN A 119 -6.36 3.75 -0.24
CA ASN A 119 -6.21 4.60 0.94
C ASN A 119 -6.44 6.09 0.60
N ALA A 120 -5.86 6.58 -0.49
CA ALA A 120 -6.02 7.98 -0.89
C ALA A 120 -7.47 8.30 -1.30
N TRP A 121 -8.13 7.41 -2.05
CA TRP A 121 -9.53 7.59 -2.43
C TRP A 121 -10.48 7.42 -1.25
N THR A 122 -10.13 6.63 -0.23
CA THR A 122 -10.88 6.58 1.04
C THR A 122 -10.80 7.92 1.76
N VAL A 123 -9.62 8.52 1.87
CA VAL A 123 -9.47 9.87 2.45
C VAL A 123 -10.26 10.90 1.66
N GLU A 124 -10.19 10.89 0.31
CA GLU A 124 -10.98 11.79 -0.53
C GLU A 124 -12.48 11.60 -0.31
N LEU A 125 -12.95 10.37 -0.18
CA LEU A 125 -14.36 10.06 0.09
C LEU A 125 -14.81 10.68 1.42
N ILE A 126 -14.02 10.56 2.50
CA ILE A 126 -14.31 11.20 3.79
C ILE A 126 -14.39 12.73 3.65
N LEU A 127 -13.42 13.33 2.95
CA LEU A 127 -13.35 14.79 2.75
C LEU A 127 -14.53 15.37 1.96
N THR A 128 -15.32 14.54 1.26
CA THR A 128 -16.53 15.00 0.59
C THR A 128 -17.62 15.48 1.55
N LYS A 129 -17.58 15.05 2.83
CA LYS A 129 -18.59 15.39 3.84
C LYS A 129 -17.99 15.91 5.15
N TYR A 130 -16.69 15.74 5.35
CA TYR A 130 -16.02 16.26 6.55
C TYR A 130 -16.17 17.79 6.68
N PRO A 131 -16.48 18.39 7.86
CA PRO A 131 -16.47 17.73 9.18
C PRO A 131 -17.80 17.06 9.59
N ASP A 132 -18.86 17.12 8.78
CA ASP A 132 -20.21 16.68 9.14
C ASP A 132 -20.39 15.16 8.96
N ILE A 133 -19.47 14.37 9.53
CA ILE A 133 -19.45 12.91 9.40
C ILE A 133 -18.76 12.27 10.62
N ASP A 134 -19.41 11.29 11.24
CA ASP A 134 -18.86 10.50 12.35
C ASP A 134 -18.45 9.08 11.95
N SER A 135 -18.83 8.63 10.76
CA SER A 135 -18.49 7.30 10.25
C SER A 135 -18.55 7.28 8.72
N ILE A 136 -17.62 6.57 8.08
CA ILE A 136 -17.65 6.32 6.63
C ILE A 136 -18.99 5.73 6.18
N LYS A 137 -19.68 4.97 7.04
CA LYS A 137 -20.98 4.37 6.75
C LYS A 137 -22.04 5.40 6.37
N GLU A 138 -21.95 6.63 6.84
CA GLU A 138 -22.87 7.71 6.53
C GLU A 138 -22.77 8.21 5.08
N LEU A 139 -21.72 7.85 4.37
CA LEU A 139 -21.53 8.14 2.96
C LEU A 139 -22.27 7.15 2.03
N GLY A 140 -22.84 6.10 2.60
CA GLY A 140 -23.71 5.17 1.91
C GLY A 140 -25.14 5.70 1.77
N GLY A 141 -25.97 4.99 0.99
CA GLY A 141 -27.40 5.20 0.90
C GLY A 141 -28.20 4.17 1.70
N LEU A 142 -29.53 4.30 1.69
CA LEU A 142 -30.42 3.34 2.37
C LEU A 142 -30.20 1.86 1.94
N PHE A 143 -29.74 1.66 0.70
CA PHE A 143 -29.53 0.32 0.09
C PHE A 143 -28.15 0.16 -0.58
N SER A 144 -27.23 1.08 -0.33
CA SER A 144 -25.92 1.05 -0.95
C SER A 144 -24.80 1.29 0.07
N SER A 145 -23.77 0.47 0.02
CA SER A 145 -22.55 0.66 0.81
C SER A 145 -21.73 1.83 0.27
N PRO A 146 -21.07 2.65 1.10
CA PRO A 146 -20.15 3.67 0.62
C PRO A 146 -19.00 3.09 -0.21
N TRP A 147 -18.60 1.86 0.06
CA TRP A 147 -17.55 1.15 -0.69
C TRP A 147 -17.97 0.75 -2.11
N ASP A 148 -19.30 0.65 -2.39
CA ASP A 148 -19.82 0.32 -3.72
C ASP A 148 -19.97 1.56 -4.62
N LYS A 149 -19.75 2.76 -4.09
CA LYS A 149 -19.90 4.01 -4.83
C LYS A 149 -18.85 4.09 -5.94
N SER A 150 -19.30 4.11 -7.20
CA SER A 150 -18.45 4.26 -8.38
C SER A 150 -18.09 5.72 -8.61
N PHE A 151 -16.89 6.14 -8.20
CA PHE A 151 -16.42 7.53 -8.32
C PHE A 151 -14.91 7.64 -8.58
N ILE A 152 -14.19 6.54 -8.63
CA ILE A 152 -12.73 6.47 -8.69
C ILE A 152 -12.27 6.23 -10.13
N PRO A 153 -11.72 7.23 -10.83
CA PRO A 153 -11.08 7.00 -12.13
C PRO A 153 -9.74 6.29 -11.90
N LEU A 154 -9.65 5.01 -12.30
CA LEU A 154 -8.46 4.20 -12.11
C LEU A 154 -8.33 3.16 -13.23
N LEU A 155 -7.14 3.11 -13.87
CA LEU A 155 -6.81 2.15 -14.93
C LEU A 155 -7.84 2.19 -16.09
N GLY A 156 -8.21 3.40 -16.51
CA GLY A 156 -9.13 3.64 -17.63
C GLY A 156 -10.60 3.30 -17.39
N LYS A 157 -11.00 3.05 -16.12
CA LYS A 157 -12.39 2.77 -15.74
C LYS A 157 -12.79 3.58 -14.53
N THR A 158 -14.11 3.82 -14.36
CA THR A 158 -14.64 4.32 -13.09
C THR A 158 -14.88 3.12 -12.16
N ARG A 159 -14.30 3.17 -10.97
CA ARG A 159 -14.31 2.08 -9.99
C ARG A 159 -14.88 2.54 -8.66
N SER A 160 -15.15 1.57 -7.79
CA SER A 160 -15.46 1.75 -6.38
C SER A 160 -14.26 1.29 -5.51
N LEU A 161 -14.32 1.56 -4.20
CA LEU A 161 -13.36 1.00 -3.25
C LEU A 161 -13.43 -0.53 -3.24
N ASN A 162 -14.66 -1.10 -3.29
CA ASN A 162 -14.86 -2.55 -3.42
C ASN A 162 -14.24 -3.12 -4.70
N ASP A 163 -14.29 -2.41 -5.83
CA ASP A 163 -13.60 -2.84 -7.05
C ASP A 163 -12.09 -2.95 -6.85
N ILE A 164 -11.48 -1.98 -6.14
CA ILE A 164 -10.04 -2.01 -5.89
C ILE A 164 -9.70 -3.17 -4.95
N GLU A 165 -10.38 -3.29 -3.82
CA GLU A 165 -10.07 -4.30 -2.80
C GLU A 165 -10.45 -5.71 -3.27
N HIS A 166 -11.70 -5.90 -3.70
CA HIS A 166 -12.24 -7.24 -3.92
C HIS A 166 -12.01 -7.76 -5.34
N THR A 167 -11.94 -6.87 -6.36
CA THR A 167 -11.73 -7.31 -7.74
C THR A 167 -10.25 -7.25 -8.14
N LEU A 168 -9.58 -6.10 -7.91
CA LEU A 168 -8.21 -5.91 -8.40
C LEU A 168 -7.17 -6.56 -7.48
N ILE A 169 -7.34 -6.48 -6.16
CA ILE A 169 -6.39 -7.07 -5.21
C ILE A 169 -6.75 -8.53 -4.95
N ARG A 170 -7.88 -8.80 -4.29
CA ARG A 170 -8.25 -10.13 -3.81
C ARG A 170 -8.70 -11.08 -4.93
N GLY A 171 -9.47 -10.59 -5.89
CA GLY A 171 -10.07 -11.39 -6.94
C GLY A 171 -9.15 -11.72 -8.11
N SER A 172 -7.94 -11.19 -8.15
CA SER A 172 -7.02 -11.37 -9.26
C SER A 172 -6.19 -12.66 -9.20
N ASP A 173 -6.24 -13.44 -8.13
CA ASP A 173 -5.35 -14.56 -7.80
C ASP A 173 -3.85 -14.26 -7.92
N ARG A 174 -3.51 -13.01 -8.26
CA ARG A 174 -2.14 -12.58 -8.51
C ARG A 174 -1.37 -12.33 -7.22
N TYR A 175 -2.04 -11.77 -6.21
CA TYR A 175 -1.35 -11.31 -5.00
C TYR A 175 -1.39 -12.35 -3.88
N ASN A 176 -2.55 -12.94 -3.58
CA ASN A 176 -2.75 -13.97 -2.55
C ASN A 176 -2.03 -13.66 -1.22
N ASP A 177 -2.11 -12.41 -0.79
CA ASP A 177 -1.43 -11.92 0.40
C ASP A 177 -2.44 -11.35 1.40
N PRO A 178 -2.77 -12.08 2.49
CA PRO A 178 -3.77 -11.63 3.46
C PRO A 178 -3.33 -10.39 4.24
N ARG A 179 -2.05 -10.02 4.21
CA ARG A 179 -1.54 -8.83 4.89
C ARG A 179 -2.09 -7.52 4.30
N ILE A 180 -2.69 -7.58 3.12
CA ILE A 180 -3.39 -6.42 2.53
C ILE A 180 -4.49 -5.91 3.45
N HIS A 181 -5.10 -6.78 4.24
CA HIS A 181 -6.14 -6.41 5.20
C HIS A 181 -5.62 -5.55 6.36
N PHE A 182 -4.31 -5.46 6.54
CA PHE A 182 -3.65 -4.56 7.48
C PHE A 182 -3.03 -3.32 6.81
N ALA A 183 -3.09 -3.25 5.48
CA ALA A 183 -2.53 -2.15 4.67
C ALA A 183 -3.61 -1.21 4.11
N VAL A 184 -4.81 -1.72 3.82
CA VAL A 184 -5.96 -0.90 3.41
C VAL A 184 -6.69 -0.35 4.64
N ASN A 185 -7.00 0.95 4.61
CA ASN A 185 -7.64 1.66 5.73
C ASN A 185 -9.01 2.18 5.32
N CYS A 186 -10.04 1.77 6.05
CA CYS A 186 -11.44 2.13 5.80
C CYS A 186 -11.91 3.35 6.61
N ALA A 187 -11.00 4.20 7.08
CA ALA A 187 -11.28 5.42 7.81
C ALA A 187 -12.01 5.24 9.16
N SER A 188 -11.94 4.07 9.79
CA SER A 188 -12.56 3.84 11.11
C SER A 188 -11.53 3.54 12.20
N ILE A 189 -11.90 3.73 13.46
CA ILE A 189 -11.06 3.40 14.62
C ILE A 189 -10.72 1.91 14.62
N GLY A 190 -11.65 1.03 14.22
CA GLY A 190 -11.45 -0.41 14.11
C GLY A 190 -10.46 -0.83 13.01
N CYS A 191 -10.14 0.05 12.04
CA CYS A 191 -9.17 -0.25 10.99
C CYS A 191 -7.75 -0.46 11.53
N PRO A 192 -6.94 -1.24 10.83
CA PRO A 192 -5.49 -1.16 10.96
C PRO A 192 -5.01 0.27 10.73
N ALA A 193 -3.85 0.61 11.30
CA ALA A 193 -3.31 1.95 11.13
C ALA A 193 -3.13 2.31 9.64
N LEU A 194 -3.55 3.50 9.22
CA LEU A 194 -3.03 4.08 8.00
C LEU A 194 -1.53 4.34 8.21
N ARG A 195 -0.69 3.80 7.33
CA ARG A 195 0.76 3.95 7.45
C ARG A 195 1.17 5.39 7.18
N GLU A 196 2.16 5.90 7.93
CA GLU A 196 2.67 7.27 7.81
C GLU A 196 3.53 7.49 6.56
N GLU A 197 3.82 6.43 5.79
CA GLU A 197 4.50 6.49 4.50
C GLU A 197 3.72 5.74 3.41
N ALA A 198 3.91 6.16 2.17
CA ALA A 198 3.32 5.46 1.02
C ALA A 198 3.96 4.08 0.81
N TYR A 199 3.16 3.11 0.36
CA TYR A 199 3.68 1.81 -0.06
C TYR A 199 4.46 1.95 -1.37
N THR A 200 5.57 1.22 -1.48
CA THR A 200 6.37 1.16 -2.71
C THR A 200 6.73 -0.28 -3.03
N GLY A 201 6.85 -0.63 -4.32
CA GLY A 201 7.19 -1.99 -4.71
C GLY A 201 8.48 -2.47 -4.04
N ALA A 202 9.51 -1.65 -4.03
CA ALA A 202 10.81 -1.98 -3.44
C ALA A 202 10.78 -2.27 -1.93
N LYS A 203 9.81 -1.71 -1.19
CA LYS A 203 9.68 -1.90 0.27
C LYS A 203 8.47 -2.74 0.65
N LEU A 204 7.65 -3.18 -0.31
CA LEU A 204 6.32 -3.72 -0.04
C LEU A 204 6.34 -4.88 0.97
N GLU A 205 7.26 -5.82 0.81
CA GLU A 205 7.39 -6.97 1.71
C GLU A 205 7.67 -6.55 3.16
N LEU A 206 8.58 -5.59 3.35
CA LEU A 206 8.89 -5.02 4.67
C LEU A 206 7.67 -4.26 5.23
N GLN A 207 7.05 -3.39 4.42
CA GLN A 207 5.93 -2.57 4.84
C GLN A 207 4.70 -3.41 5.23
N LEU A 208 4.39 -4.46 4.48
CA LEU A 208 3.31 -5.40 4.82
C LEU A 208 3.60 -6.19 6.09
N THR A 209 4.85 -6.61 6.28
CA THR A 209 5.28 -7.30 7.50
C THR A 209 5.14 -6.38 8.72
N GLU A 210 5.68 -5.17 8.65
CA GLU A 210 5.59 -4.18 9.74
C GLU A 210 4.14 -3.81 10.08
N GLN A 211 3.27 -3.63 9.08
CA GLN A 211 1.85 -3.33 9.31
C GLN A 211 1.13 -4.51 9.96
N THR A 212 1.47 -5.75 9.59
CA THR A 212 0.92 -6.95 10.23
C THR A 212 1.36 -7.03 11.69
N GLU A 213 2.66 -6.88 11.96
CA GLU A 213 3.21 -6.87 13.32
C GLU A 213 2.56 -5.75 14.16
N ARG A 214 2.46 -4.54 13.60
CA ARG A 214 1.82 -3.38 14.22
C ARG A 214 0.37 -3.65 14.62
N PHE A 215 -0.41 -4.22 13.72
CA PHE A 215 -1.82 -4.53 13.98
C PHE A 215 -1.98 -5.64 15.02
N LEU A 216 -1.17 -6.69 14.94
CA LEU A 216 -1.21 -7.80 15.88
C LEU A 216 -0.69 -7.43 17.28
N ALA A 217 0.14 -6.41 17.40
CA ALA A 217 0.62 -5.88 18.67
C ALA A 217 -0.42 -4.99 19.39
N ASP A 218 -1.52 -4.63 18.73
CA ASP A 218 -2.59 -3.84 19.32
C ASP A 218 -3.48 -4.72 20.22
N ASN A 219 -3.15 -4.76 21.50
CA ASN A 219 -3.87 -5.54 22.51
C ASN A 219 -5.31 -5.06 22.76
N SER A 220 -5.74 -3.92 22.21
CA SER A 220 -7.15 -3.49 22.27
C SER A 220 -8.04 -4.32 21.33
N ARG A 221 -7.44 -5.01 20.35
CA ARG A 221 -8.16 -5.75 19.31
C ARG A 221 -7.58 -7.12 18.94
N ASN A 222 -6.41 -7.49 19.50
CA ASN A 222 -5.79 -8.81 19.29
C ASN A 222 -5.02 -9.23 20.54
N TYR A 223 -5.54 -10.23 21.29
CA TYR A 223 -4.87 -10.72 22.47
C TYR A 223 -5.28 -12.17 22.80
N ALA A 224 -4.46 -12.84 23.59
CA ALA A 224 -4.77 -14.17 24.14
C ALA A 224 -5.12 -14.08 25.62
N LYS A 225 -6.14 -14.83 26.04
CA LYS A 225 -6.54 -14.91 27.45
C LYS A 225 -7.12 -16.31 27.75
N GLY A 226 -6.53 -17.01 28.74
CA GLY A 226 -6.90 -18.42 28.99
C GLY A 226 -6.60 -19.26 27.76
N ASP A 227 -7.59 -20.03 27.32
CA ASP A 227 -7.49 -20.92 26.15
C ASP A 227 -8.10 -20.28 24.89
N SER A 228 -8.37 -18.97 24.90
CA SER A 228 -9.01 -18.24 23.81
C SER A 228 -8.09 -17.17 23.19
N LEU A 229 -8.26 -16.96 21.88
CA LEU A 229 -7.77 -15.81 21.13
C LEU A 229 -8.92 -14.86 20.90
N TYR A 230 -8.75 -13.61 21.30
CA TYR A 230 -9.66 -12.51 21.04
C TYR A 230 -9.10 -11.70 19.89
N LEU A 231 -9.75 -11.72 18.74
CA LEU A 231 -9.25 -11.16 17.52
C LEU A 231 -10.20 -10.12 16.93
N SER A 232 -9.65 -9.16 16.20
CA SER A 232 -10.44 -8.22 15.39
C SER A 232 -11.39 -8.96 14.43
N SER A 233 -12.58 -8.40 14.24
CA SER A 233 -13.55 -8.89 13.24
C SER A 233 -13.01 -8.98 11.82
N ILE A 234 -11.88 -8.34 11.49
CA ILE A 234 -11.18 -8.48 10.21
C ILE A 234 -10.86 -9.96 9.92
N PHE A 235 -10.39 -10.70 10.92
CA PHE A 235 -10.11 -12.14 10.78
C PHE A 235 -11.36 -12.98 10.48
N LYS A 236 -12.52 -12.55 10.97
CA LYS A 236 -13.81 -13.18 10.67
C LYS A 236 -14.26 -12.89 9.25
N TRP A 237 -14.22 -11.64 8.84
CA TRP A 237 -14.73 -11.21 7.53
C TRP A 237 -13.90 -11.73 6.36
N TYR A 238 -12.60 -11.89 6.58
CA TYR A 238 -11.63 -12.29 5.56
C TYR A 238 -10.96 -13.62 5.88
N SER A 239 -11.62 -14.48 6.68
CA SER A 239 -11.07 -15.77 7.13
C SER A 239 -10.48 -16.61 6.00
N ASP A 240 -11.17 -16.63 4.85
CA ASP A 240 -10.72 -17.39 3.67
C ASP A 240 -9.35 -16.93 3.18
N ASP A 241 -9.05 -15.63 3.20
CA ASP A 241 -7.76 -15.12 2.72
C ASP A 241 -6.61 -15.53 3.65
N PHE A 242 -6.86 -15.63 4.96
CA PHE A 242 -5.86 -16.09 5.94
C PHE A 242 -5.60 -17.59 5.89
N THR A 243 -6.50 -18.37 5.26
CA THR A 243 -6.43 -19.84 5.21
C THR A 243 -6.06 -20.40 3.84
N LYS A 244 -5.91 -19.55 2.81
CA LYS A 244 -5.60 -19.95 1.42
C LYS A 244 -4.17 -20.44 1.18
N GLY A 245 -3.32 -20.57 2.18
CA GLY A 245 -1.95 -21.11 2.04
C GLY A 245 -0.86 -20.05 1.94
N PHE A 246 -1.10 -18.80 2.35
CA PHE A 246 -0.05 -17.81 2.45
C PHE A 246 1.10 -18.33 3.33
N ARG A 247 2.32 -18.35 2.78
CA ARG A 247 3.50 -18.92 3.48
C ARG A 247 3.24 -20.30 4.09
N ASN A 248 2.47 -21.12 3.40
CA ASN A 248 2.08 -22.46 3.82
C ASN A 248 1.22 -22.51 5.10
N THR A 249 0.45 -21.45 5.39
CA THR A 249 -0.53 -21.43 6.50
C THR A 249 -1.93 -21.71 6.00
N HIS A 250 -2.68 -22.52 6.73
CA HIS A 250 -4.03 -22.98 6.36
C HIS A 250 -5.04 -22.79 7.50
N SER A 251 -4.70 -22.04 8.52
CA SER A 251 -5.60 -21.60 9.59
C SER A 251 -5.20 -20.21 10.08
N ILE A 252 -6.12 -19.53 10.78
CA ILE A 252 -5.85 -18.22 11.40
C ILE A 252 -4.72 -18.35 12.40
N GLU A 253 -4.72 -19.39 13.25
CA GLU A 253 -3.67 -19.62 14.24
C GLU A 253 -2.31 -19.81 13.58
N ALA A 254 -2.24 -20.59 12.49
CA ALA A 254 -1.00 -20.80 11.74
C ALA A 254 -0.48 -19.48 11.15
N PHE A 255 -1.37 -18.62 10.63
CA PHE A 255 -1.00 -17.28 10.18
C PHE A 255 -0.47 -16.42 11.33
N LEU A 256 -1.16 -16.39 12.48
CA LEU A 256 -0.74 -15.62 13.65
C LEU A 256 0.63 -16.07 14.17
N LEU A 257 0.90 -17.37 14.15
CA LEU A 257 2.18 -17.94 14.59
C LEU A 257 3.38 -17.49 13.74
N LEU A 258 3.18 -17.06 12.49
CA LEU A 258 4.25 -16.46 11.66
C LEU A 258 4.80 -15.16 12.28
N TYR A 259 3.95 -14.45 13.03
CA TYR A 259 4.24 -13.11 13.56
C TYR A 259 4.31 -13.08 15.09
N SER A 260 3.76 -14.07 15.79
CA SER A 260 3.76 -14.13 17.25
C SER A 260 5.16 -14.43 17.79
N ASN A 261 6.03 -13.43 17.76
CA ASN A 261 7.39 -13.55 18.31
C ASN A 261 7.47 -12.80 19.64
N SER A 262 7.91 -13.49 20.69
CA SER A 262 8.01 -12.95 22.05
C SER A 262 8.88 -11.69 22.15
N ASP A 263 9.89 -11.58 21.28
CA ASP A 263 10.89 -10.50 21.36
C ASP A 263 10.37 -9.14 20.83
N LYS A 264 9.30 -9.16 20.04
CA LYS A 264 8.69 -7.94 19.46
C LYS A 264 7.38 -7.50 20.13
N GLY A 265 6.88 -8.25 21.11
CA GLY A 265 5.60 -7.95 21.76
C GLY A 265 4.37 -8.13 20.86
N VAL A 266 4.53 -8.77 19.69
CA VAL A 266 3.45 -9.03 18.74
C VAL A 266 2.67 -10.25 19.20
N LEU A 267 1.38 -10.08 19.47
CA LEU A 267 0.45 -11.12 19.95
C LEU A 267 1.15 -12.12 20.90
N THR A 268 1.37 -11.68 22.14
CA THR A 268 2.11 -12.48 23.14
C THR A 268 1.33 -13.73 23.51
N LEU A 269 1.88 -14.89 23.20
CA LEU A 269 1.36 -16.20 23.59
C LEU A 269 2.27 -16.85 24.62
N THR A 270 1.69 -17.44 25.66
CA THR A 270 2.42 -18.34 26.56
C THR A 270 2.87 -19.60 25.79
N PRO A 271 3.87 -20.36 26.29
CA PRO A 271 4.26 -21.61 25.67
C PRO A 271 3.10 -22.61 25.49
N ALA A 272 2.18 -22.66 26.44
CA ALA A 272 1.00 -23.53 26.37
C ALA A 272 0.04 -23.07 25.28
N GLN A 273 -0.25 -21.76 25.19
CA GLN A 273 -1.11 -21.17 24.16
C GLN A 273 -0.48 -21.34 22.76
N ARG A 274 0.84 -21.19 22.62
CA ARG A 274 1.53 -21.44 21.35
C ARG A 274 1.36 -22.90 20.92
N GLN A 275 1.56 -23.86 21.84
CA GLN A 275 1.36 -25.27 21.55
C GLN A 275 -0.10 -25.59 21.18
N ALA A 276 -1.07 -24.96 21.83
CA ALA A 276 -2.48 -25.09 21.51
C ALA A 276 -2.81 -24.49 20.13
N ALA A 277 -2.24 -23.30 19.78
CA ALA A 277 -2.38 -22.70 18.46
C ALA A 277 -1.80 -23.58 17.34
N GLU A 278 -0.62 -24.19 17.55
CA GLU A 278 -0.02 -25.13 16.60
C GLU A 278 -0.93 -26.34 16.31
N LYS A 279 -1.76 -26.72 17.27
CA LYS A 279 -2.74 -27.81 17.16
C LYS A 279 -4.14 -27.34 16.76
N GLN A 280 -4.33 -26.05 16.52
CA GLN A 280 -5.65 -25.42 16.27
C GLN A 280 -6.68 -25.77 17.38
N GLN A 281 -6.27 -25.63 18.62
CA GLN A 281 -7.05 -25.97 19.82
C GLN A 281 -7.38 -24.75 20.67
N LEU A 282 -7.05 -23.51 20.21
CA LEU A 282 -7.50 -22.30 20.86
C LEU A 282 -8.90 -21.93 20.35
N ASP A 283 -9.77 -21.53 21.27
CA ASP A 283 -11.04 -20.91 20.87
C ASP A 283 -10.77 -19.51 20.29
N ILE A 284 -11.40 -19.19 19.16
CA ILE A 284 -11.30 -17.87 18.55
C ILE A 284 -12.58 -17.10 18.76
N GLU A 285 -12.49 -15.98 19.46
CA GLU A 285 -13.56 -15.02 19.66
C GLU A 285 -13.28 -13.73 18.88
N PHE A 286 -14.28 -13.25 18.14
CA PHE A 286 -14.15 -12.05 17.35
C PHE A 286 -14.75 -10.86 18.08
N LEU A 287 -13.92 -9.80 18.25
CA LEU A 287 -14.29 -8.58 18.95
C LEU A 287 -15.19 -7.71 18.05
N ASP A 288 -15.99 -6.86 18.70
CA ASP A 288 -16.76 -5.82 18.02
C ASP A 288 -15.83 -4.84 17.30
N TYR A 289 -16.35 -4.29 16.19
CA TYR A 289 -15.59 -3.38 15.35
C TYR A 289 -16.09 -1.95 15.49
N ASP A 290 -15.20 -1.04 15.85
CA ASP A 290 -15.52 0.38 15.99
C ASP A 290 -15.50 1.08 14.64
N TRP A 291 -16.68 1.47 14.18
CA TRP A 291 -16.89 2.17 12.92
C TRP A 291 -16.80 3.70 13.04
N SER A 292 -16.55 4.25 14.21
CA SER A 292 -16.32 5.69 14.39
C SER A 292 -15.13 6.14 13.55
N LEU A 293 -15.21 7.36 13.04
CA LEU A 293 -14.15 7.93 12.20
C LEU A 293 -12.83 8.04 12.97
N ASN A 294 -11.73 7.64 12.34
CA ASN A 294 -10.38 7.69 12.91
C ASN A 294 -9.75 9.09 12.85
N VAL A 295 -10.50 10.12 13.27
CA VAL A 295 -10.08 11.52 13.26
C VAL A 295 -9.08 11.81 14.38
N ALA A 296 -8.06 12.62 14.08
CA ALA A 296 -7.18 13.17 15.10
C ALA A 296 -7.91 14.26 15.89
N GLY A 297 -7.86 14.15 17.23
CA GLY A 297 -8.44 15.13 18.15
C GLY A 297 -7.62 16.41 18.25
#